data_ca199b2d411dee6392c08e3c4103ae7e
#
_entry.id   ca199b2d411dee6392c08e3c4103ae7e
#
_cell.length_a   1.000
_cell.length_b   1.000
_cell.length_c   1.000
_cell.angle_alpha   90.00
_cell.angle_beta   90.00
_cell.angle_gamma   90.00
#
_symmetry.space_group_name_H-M   'P 1'
#
loop_
_entity.id
_entity.type
_entity.pdbx_description
1 polymer ?
#
loop_
_entity_poly.entity_id
_entity_poly.type
_entity_poly.pdbx_seq_one_letter_code
_entity_poly.pdbx_strand_id
1 'polypeptide(L)'
;DALQYGKQVADTAANHRKSDKSFRKRTSEEYLSGFYKEDVLKPVVTLVIHFGADEWDAPLSLHEMMGTQNEKLMHYVQDYQIHLIDPAKLTEEDLKKFTSSLREVIEYIKYSKDKEKLSRILKDNSRMLIDREAALVIKTITNTAIEISEKEEKIDMCKAIDDMLSEREAKGEIRGIEIGEFRMLVKQ
;
A
#
# COMPACT_ATOMS: atom_id res chain seq x y z
N ASP A 1 -13.50 -7.91 -6.80
CA ASP A 1 -13.60 -9.36 -7.05
C ASP A 1 -14.51 -9.70 -8.24
N ALA A 2 -15.75 -9.18 -8.30
CA ALA A 2 -16.70 -9.51 -9.37
C ALA A 2 -16.15 -9.25 -10.78
N LEU A 3 -15.48 -8.10 -11.00
CA LEU A 3 -14.82 -7.79 -12.27
C LEU A 3 -13.73 -8.81 -12.65
N GLN A 4 -12.96 -9.29 -11.68
CA GLN A 4 -11.90 -10.28 -11.93
C GLN A 4 -12.48 -11.64 -12.27
N TYR A 5 -13.54 -12.06 -11.58
CA TYR A 5 -14.25 -13.29 -11.93
C TYR A 5 -14.89 -13.19 -13.31
N GLY A 6 -15.56 -12.08 -13.63
CA GLY A 6 -16.10 -11.83 -14.97
C GLY A 6 -15.04 -11.90 -16.07
N LYS A 7 -13.84 -11.33 -15.81
CA LYS A 7 -12.71 -11.44 -16.72
C LYS A 7 -12.22 -12.88 -16.89
N GLN A 8 -12.07 -13.64 -15.82
CA GLN A 8 -11.67 -15.05 -15.90
C GLN A 8 -12.65 -15.87 -16.75
N VAL A 9 -13.96 -15.66 -16.57
CA VAL A 9 -14.99 -16.35 -17.39
C VAL A 9 -14.86 -15.96 -18.86
N ALA A 10 -14.72 -14.67 -19.17
CA ALA A 10 -14.59 -14.19 -20.53
C ALA A 10 -13.31 -14.70 -21.21
N ASP A 11 -12.18 -14.67 -20.51
CA ASP A 11 -10.89 -15.16 -21.04
C ASP A 11 -10.94 -16.68 -21.28
N THR A 12 -11.54 -17.45 -20.37
CA THR A 12 -11.72 -18.89 -20.52
C THR A 12 -12.58 -19.20 -21.73
N ALA A 13 -13.73 -18.54 -21.88
CA ALA A 13 -14.61 -18.70 -23.03
C ALA A 13 -13.92 -18.33 -24.35
N ALA A 14 -13.13 -17.26 -24.36
CA ALA A 14 -12.35 -16.85 -25.53
C ALA A 14 -11.28 -17.88 -25.91
N ASN A 15 -10.60 -18.47 -24.92
CA ASN A 15 -9.60 -19.52 -25.14
C ASN A 15 -10.24 -20.80 -25.71
N HIS A 16 -11.39 -21.19 -25.18
CA HIS A 16 -12.16 -22.33 -25.73
C HIS A 16 -12.53 -22.12 -27.20
N ARG A 17 -12.98 -20.91 -27.56
CA ARG A 17 -13.32 -20.60 -28.96
C ARG A 17 -12.12 -20.65 -29.91
N LYS A 18 -10.92 -20.30 -29.42
CA LYS A 18 -9.68 -20.32 -30.23
C LYS A 18 -9.08 -21.71 -30.37
N SER A 19 -9.12 -22.51 -29.30
CA SER A 19 -8.42 -23.81 -29.22
C SER A 19 -9.26 -24.98 -29.65
N ASP A 20 -10.57 -24.83 -29.80
CA ASP A 20 -11.49 -25.94 -29.95
C ASP A 20 -11.58 -26.45 -31.37
N LYS A 21 -10.68 -27.39 -31.68
CA LYS A 21 -10.74 -28.30 -32.82
C LYS A 21 -11.26 -29.71 -32.41
N SER A 22 -11.62 -29.91 -31.14
CA SER A 22 -12.04 -31.20 -30.64
C SER A 22 -13.55 -31.38 -30.75
N PHE A 23 -13.99 -32.53 -31.31
CA PHE A 23 -15.39 -32.96 -31.39
C PHE A 23 -15.94 -33.38 -30.01
N ARG A 24 -15.75 -32.58 -28.97
CA ARG A 24 -16.35 -32.88 -27.68
C ARG A 24 -17.85 -32.58 -27.75
N LYS A 25 -18.68 -33.54 -27.31
CA LYS A 25 -20.12 -33.37 -27.23
C LYS A 25 -20.41 -32.36 -26.11
N ARG A 26 -20.83 -31.14 -26.45
CA ARG A 26 -21.16 -30.04 -25.52
C ARG A 26 -22.66 -29.98 -25.30
N THR A 27 -23.06 -29.48 -24.12
CA THR A 27 -24.45 -29.10 -23.91
C THR A 27 -24.75 -27.75 -24.62
N SER A 28 -26.04 -27.45 -24.79
CA SER A 28 -26.44 -26.14 -25.37
C SER A 28 -25.98 -24.96 -24.53
N GLU A 29 -25.98 -25.12 -23.20
CA GLU A 29 -25.57 -24.14 -22.22
C GLU A 29 -24.07 -23.87 -22.29
N GLU A 30 -23.25 -24.90 -22.38
CA GLU A 30 -21.80 -24.81 -22.57
C GLU A 30 -21.45 -24.11 -23.89
N TYR A 31 -22.19 -24.43 -24.93
CA TYR A 31 -22.00 -23.82 -26.25
C TYR A 31 -22.30 -22.31 -26.21
N LEU A 32 -23.40 -21.93 -25.56
CA LEU A 32 -23.82 -20.53 -25.44
C LEU A 32 -22.92 -19.71 -24.54
N SER A 33 -22.57 -20.23 -23.37
CA SER A 33 -21.72 -19.53 -22.40
C SER A 33 -20.24 -19.51 -22.82
N GLY A 34 -19.77 -20.57 -23.49
CA GLY A 34 -18.34 -20.83 -23.72
C GLY A 34 -17.58 -21.22 -22.46
N PHE A 35 -18.27 -21.46 -21.35
CA PHE A 35 -17.71 -21.89 -20.07
C PHE A 35 -18.21 -23.31 -19.78
N TYR A 36 -17.30 -24.24 -19.51
CA TYR A 36 -17.59 -25.65 -19.41
C TYR A 36 -17.72 -26.09 -17.97
N LYS A 37 -18.39 -27.22 -17.75
CA LYS A 37 -18.61 -27.75 -16.39
C LYS A 37 -17.32 -28.02 -15.62
N GLU A 38 -16.25 -28.37 -16.34
CA GLU A 38 -14.93 -28.65 -15.73
C GLU A 38 -14.06 -27.41 -15.55
N ASP A 39 -14.46 -26.27 -16.08
CA ASP A 39 -13.70 -25.03 -15.89
C ASP A 39 -13.75 -24.59 -14.44
N VAL A 40 -12.60 -24.14 -13.94
CA VAL A 40 -12.43 -23.72 -12.56
C VAL A 40 -11.93 -22.28 -12.53
N LEU A 41 -12.59 -21.45 -11.72
CA LEU A 41 -12.12 -20.08 -11.44
C LEU A 41 -11.04 -20.11 -10.38
N LYS A 42 -10.02 -19.27 -10.56
CA LYS A 42 -9.00 -19.03 -9.54
C LYS A 42 -9.57 -18.09 -8.48
N PRO A 43 -9.32 -18.34 -7.19
CA PRO A 43 -9.76 -17.43 -6.13
C PRO A 43 -9.16 -16.05 -6.30
N VAL A 44 -9.96 -15.02 -6.06
CA VAL A 44 -9.56 -13.62 -6.03
C VAL A 44 -9.62 -13.14 -4.60
N VAL A 45 -8.54 -12.54 -4.13
CA VAL A 45 -8.43 -11.97 -2.78
C VAL A 45 -8.18 -10.47 -2.91
N THR A 46 -8.99 -9.64 -2.27
CA THR A 46 -8.76 -8.21 -2.18
C THR A 46 -7.99 -7.89 -0.91
N LEU A 47 -6.75 -7.44 -1.10
CA LEU A 47 -5.88 -6.97 -0.04
C LEU A 47 -5.83 -5.46 -0.06
N VAL A 48 -6.09 -4.82 1.07
CA VAL A 48 -6.05 -3.37 1.26
C VAL A 48 -4.92 -3.03 2.23
N ILE A 49 -4.07 -2.09 1.86
CA ILE A 49 -3.01 -1.58 2.74
C ILE A 49 -3.41 -0.17 3.17
N HIS A 50 -3.53 0.04 4.47
CA HIS A 50 -3.76 1.37 5.05
C HIS A 50 -2.42 2.10 5.16
N PHE A 51 -2.25 3.18 4.39
CA PHE A 51 -1.03 3.99 4.44
C PHE A 51 -1.14 5.15 5.44
N GLY A 52 -1.55 4.84 6.67
CA GLY A 52 -1.63 5.80 7.78
C GLY A 52 -0.89 5.28 9.01
N ALA A 53 -0.38 6.21 9.84
CA ALA A 53 0.23 5.86 11.12
C ALA A 53 -0.81 5.66 12.23
N ASP A 54 -2.04 6.12 12.00
CA ASP A 54 -3.17 5.90 12.92
C ASP A 54 -3.83 4.56 12.59
N GLU A 55 -4.50 3.98 13.58
CA GLU A 55 -5.27 2.78 13.38
C GLU A 55 -6.46 3.02 12.44
N TRP A 56 -6.77 2.02 11.66
CA TRP A 56 -7.99 2.01 10.84
C TRP A 56 -9.23 1.94 11.73
N ASP A 57 -10.18 2.85 11.53
CA ASP A 57 -11.41 3.00 12.32
C ASP A 57 -12.70 2.86 11.51
N ALA A 58 -12.60 2.40 10.24
CA ALA A 58 -13.76 2.24 9.37
C ALA A 58 -14.17 0.75 9.23
N PRO A 59 -15.39 0.47 8.75
CA PRO A 59 -15.87 -0.88 8.50
C PRO A 59 -14.95 -1.71 7.59
N LEU A 60 -14.87 -3.01 7.86
CA LEU A 60 -14.08 -3.97 7.09
C LEU A 60 -14.93 -4.85 6.17
N SER A 61 -16.25 -4.75 6.28
CA SER A 61 -17.17 -5.52 5.45
C SER A 61 -18.38 -4.71 5.01
N LEU A 62 -19.05 -5.20 3.96
CA LEU A 62 -20.27 -4.59 3.49
C LEU A 62 -21.39 -4.69 4.55
N HIS A 63 -21.46 -5.80 5.28
CA HIS A 63 -22.44 -5.98 6.35
C HIS A 63 -22.25 -4.96 7.47
N GLU A 64 -21.02 -4.65 7.87
CA GLU A 64 -20.73 -3.62 8.88
C GLU A 64 -21.18 -2.20 8.43
N MET A 65 -21.21 -1.95 7.13
CA MET A 65 -21.67 -0.67 6.57
C MET A 65 -23.21 -0.58 6.50
N MET A 66 -23.91 -1.71 6.61
CA MET A 66 -25.36 -1.73 6.50
C MET A 66 -26.02 -1.39 7.85
N GLY A 67 -26.91 -0.40 7.85
CA GLY A 67 -27.60 0.06 9.06
C GLY A 67 -28.72 -0.86 9.57
N THR A 68 -28.85 -2.08 9.05
CA THR A 68 -29.91 -3.02 9.47
C THR A 68 -29.37 -4.10 10.38
N GLN A 69 -30.10 -4.39 11.45
CA GLN A 69 -29.83 -5.48 12.38
C GLN A 69 -30.73 -6.70 12.15
N ASN A 70 -31.44 -6.74 11.02
CA ASN A 70 -32.30 -7.88 10.70
C ASN A 70 -31.44 -9.07 10.20
N GLU A 71 -31.04 -9.94 11.12
CA GLU A 71 -30.22 -11.12 10.85
C GLU A 71 -30.81 -12.02 9.76
N LYS A 72 -32.15 -12.16 9.71
CA LYS A 72 -32.81 -12.97 8.68
C LYS A 72 -32.63 -12.40 7.28
N LEU A 73 -32.64 -11.06 7.17
CA LEU A 73 -32.38 -10.38 5.91
C LEU A 73 -30.90 -10.48 5.53
N MET A 74 -30.01 -10.26 6.49
CA MET A 74 -28.57 -10.31 6.26
C MET A 74 -28.07 -11.68 5.78
N HIS A 75 -28.78 -12.76 6.14
CA HIS A 75 -28.46 -14.09 5.63
C HIS A 75 -28.56 -14.20 4.09
N TYR A 76 -29.39 -13.38 3.46
CA TYR A 76 -29.56 -13.35 1.99
C TYR A 76 -28.71 -12.31 1.29
N VAL A 77 -28.04 -11.45 2.05
CA VAL A 77 -27.16 -10.41 1.50
C VAL A 77 -25.73 -10.95 1.48
N GLN A 78 -25.09 -10.89 0.32
CA GLN A 78 -23.68 -11.27 0.19
C GLN A 78 -22.82 -10.27 0.97
N ASP A 79 -21.92 -10.79 1.80
CA ASP A 79 -20.91 -9.96 2.46
C ASP A 79 -19.62 -9.92 1.63
N TYR A 80 -19.01 -8.75 1.55
CA TYR A 80 -17.72 -8.51 0.93
C TYR A 80 -16.78 -7.96 1.97
N GLN A 81 -15.80 -8.77 2.36
CA GLN A 81 -14.79 -8.40 3.33
C GLN A 81 -13.51 -7.94 2.64
N ILE A 82 -12.86 -6.94 3.21
CA ILE A 82 -11.51 -6.54 2.85
C ILE A 82 -10.51 -7.17 3.82
N HIS A 83 -9.39 -7.66 3.28
CA HIS A 83 -8.27 -8.11 4.09
C HIS A 83 -7.34 -6.93 4.30
N LEU A 84 -7.46 -6.26 5.45
CA LEU A 84 -6.72 -5.04 5.76
C LEU A 84 -5.35 -5.36 6.35
N ILE A 85 -4.32 -4.75 5.79
CA ILE A 85 -3.01 -4.58 6.42
C ILE A 85 -3.00 -3.17 7.02
N ASP A 86 -3.06 -3.12 8.35
CA ASP A 86 -2.97 -1.89 9.13
C ASP A 86 -1.59 -1.81 9.80
N PRO A 87 -0.68 -0.95 9.34
CA PRO A 87 0.67 -0.84 9.89
C PRO A 87 0.68 -0.63 11.40
N ALA A 88 -0.26 0.14 11.95
CA ALA A 88 -0.34 0.42 13.38
C ALA A 88 -0.51 -0.86 14.22
N LYS A 89 -1.23 -1.85 13.70
CA LYS A 89 -1.56 -3.12 14.38
C LYS A 89 -0.56 -4.25 14.14
N LEU A 90 0.32 -4.14 13.13
CA LEU A 90 1.28 -5.18 12.83
C LEU A 90 2.31 -5.35 13.95
N THR A 91 2.60 -6.58 14.29
CA THR A 91 3.70 -6.94 15.20
C THR A 91 5.03 -7.01 14.46
N GLU A 92 6.15 -7.05 15.22
CA GLU A 92 7.48 -7.30 14.63
C GLU A 92 7.56 -8.65 13.90
N GLU A 93 6.80 -9.66 14.36
CA GLU A 93 6.73 -10.96 13.69
C GLU A 93 5.97 -10.89 12.38
N ASP A 94 4.92 -10.07 12.32
CA ASP A 94 4.17 -9.83 11.08
C ASP A 94 5.02 -9.09 10.05
N LEU A 95 5.79 -8.09 10.48
CA LEU A 95 6.72 -7.36 9.62
C LEU A 95 7.78 -8.28 8.99
N LYS A 96 8.26 -9.30 9.73
CA LYS A 96 9.21 -10.28 9.20
C LYS A 96 8.68 -11.17 8.08
N LYS A 97 7.37 -11.28 7.94
CA LYS A 97 6.73 -12.05 6.85
C LYS A 97 6.87 -11.37 5.48
N PHE A 98 7.09 -10.05 5.46
CA PHE A 98 7.34 -9.32 4.23
C PHE A 98 8.81 -9.45 3.83
N THR A 99 9.06 -9.90 2.61
CA THR A 99 10.41 -10.18 2.09
C THR A 99 10.93 -9.12 1.11
N SER A 100 10.05 -8.23 0.65
CA SER A 100 10.37 -7.12 -0.25
C SER A 100 10.53 -5.80 0.51
N SER A 101 10.92 -4.73 -0.18
CA SER A 101 10.99 -3.35 0.36
C SER A 101 9.66 -2.83 0.93
N LEU A 102 8.55 -3.56 0.71
CA LEU A 102 7.26 -3.26 1.34
C LEU A 102 7.35 -3.32 2.87
N ARG A 103 8.19 -4.19 3.42
CA ARG A 103 8.44 -4.25 4.86
C ARG A 103 8.94 -2.91 5.39
N GLU A 104 9.96 -2.37 4.77
CA GLU A 104 10.61 -1.12 5.17
C GLU A 104 9.64 0.06 5.01
N VAL A 105 8.82 0.04 3.96
CA VAL A 105 7.75 1.03 3.75
C VAL A 105 6.72 0.99 4.88
N ILE A 106 6.22 -0.18 5.21
CA ILE A 106 5.21 -0.37 6.28
C ILE A 106 5.80 0.03 7.65
N GLU A 107 7.04 -0.38 7.93
CA GLU A 107 7.74 -0.07 9.18
C GLU A 107 7.98 1.44 9.32
N TYR A 108 8.40 2.11 8.26
CA TYR A 108 8.55 3.55 8.24
C TYR A 108 7.21 4.27 8.51
N ILE A 109 6.14 3.86 7.86
CA ILE A 109 4.80 4.44 8.05
C ILE A 109 4.33 4.25 9.49
N LYS A 110 4.44 3.05 10.02
CA LYS A 110 4.07 2.70 11.40
C LYS A 110 4.69 3.64 12.42
N TYR A 111 5.96 3.98 12.24
CA TYR A 111 6.70 4.82 13.19
C TYR A 111 6.87 6.27 12.75
N SER A 112 6.23 6.69 11.65
CA SER A 112 6.39 8.04 11.08
C SER A 112 6.01 9.18 12.04
N LYS A 113 5.15 8.93 13.02
CA LYS A 113 4.76 9.87 14.06
C LYS A 113 5.62 9.78 15.34
N ASP A 114 6.40 8.72 15.51
CA ASP A 114 7.27 8.48 16.67
C ASP A 114 8.73 8.71 16.25
N LYS A 115 9.20 9.95 16.49
CA LYS A 115 10.55 10.38 16.09
C LYS A 115 11.66 9.55 16.70
N GLU A 116 11.51 9.09 17.94
CA GLU A 116 12.54 8.31 18.61
C GLU A 116 12.66 6.91 18.03
N LYS A 117 11.53 6.24 17.84
CA LYS A 117 11.50 4.91 17.23
C LYS A 117 11.94 4.95 15.77
N LEU A 118 11.44 5.92 15.00
CA LEU A 118 11.85 6.09 13.62
C LEU A 118 13.37 6.31 13.51
N SER A 119 13.95 7.19 14.34
CA SER A 119 15.40 7.43 14.37
C SER A 119 16.20 6.18 14.69
N ARG A 120 15.74 5.34 15.62
CA ARG A 120 16.40 4.05 15.93
C ARG A 120 16.36 3.11 14.74
N ILE A 121 15.19 2.94 14.12
CA ILE A 121 15.02 2.07 12.95
C ILE A 121 15.92 2.51 11.80
N LEU A 122 15.98 3.81 11.54
CA LEU A 122 16.84 4.35 10.50
C LEU A 122 18.32 4.12 10.79
N LYS A 123 18.79 4.26 12.02
CA LYS A 123 20.20 4.09 12.39
C LYS A 123 20.65 2.63 12.47
N ASP A 124 19.79 1.75 12.93
CA ASP A 124 20.15 0.36 13.25
C ASP A 124 19.80 -0.61 12.12
N ASN A 125 19.05 -0.17 11.10
CA ASN A 125 18.53 -1.05 10.07
C ASN A 125 19.28 -0.90 8.73
N SER A 126 20.27 -1.75 8.49
CA SER A 126 20.96 -1.85 7.21
C SER A 126 20.04 -2.15 6.01
N ARG A 127 18.76 -2.48 6.26
CA ARG A 127 17.74 -2.73 5.24
C ARG A 127 17.06 -1.45 4.74
N MET A 128 17.35 -0.30 5.33
CA MET A 128 16.85 1.00 4.84
C MET A 128 17.51 1.46 3.53
N LEU A 129 18.31 0.61 2.91
CA LEU A 129 18.69 0.70 1.51
C LEU A 129 17.58 0.05 0.67
N ILE A 130 16.57 0.83 0.30
CA ILE A 130 15.34 0.38 -0.36
C ILE A 130 15.33 0.73 -1.85
N ASP A 131 14.43 0.07 -2.59
CA ASP A 131 14.23 0.37 -4.00
C ASP A 131 13.67 1.80 -4.16
N ARG A 132 14.02 2.46 -5.26
CA ARG A 132 13.61 3.84 -5.56
C ARG A 132 12.09 4.02 -5.49
N GLU A 133 11.32 3.06 -6.01
CA GLU A 133 9.87 3.07 -5.97
C GLU A 133 9.34 3.05 -4.53
N ALA A 134 9.94 2.27 -3.66
CA ALA A 134 9.60 2.22 -2.23
C ALA A 134 9.90 3.54 -1.53
N ALA A 135 11.04 4.18 -1.84
CA ALA A 135 11.39 5.50 -1.33
C ALA A 135 10.41 6.59 -1.81
N LEU A 136 9.96 6.53 -3.06
CA LEU A 136 8.94 7.42 -3.60
C LEU A 136 7.59 7.24 -2.89
N VAL A 137 7.21 6.03 -2.56
CA VAL A 137 6.00 5.73 -1.79
C VAL A 137 6.10 6.38 -0.40
N ILE A 138 7.19 6.18 0.32
CA ILE A 138 7.43 6.81 1.63
C ILE A 138 7.34 8.32 1.51
N LYS A 139 8.09 8.93 0.58
CA LYS A 139 8.09 10.37 0.34
C LYS A 139 6.68 10.93 0.13
N THR A 140 5.90 10.27 -0.72
CA THR A 140 4.56 10.72 -1.10
C THR A 140 3.58 10.61 0.04
N ILE A 141 3.58 9.48 0.76
CA ILE A 141 2.60 9.19 1.81
C ILE A 141 2.90 9.99 3.08
N THR A 142 4.16 10.08 3.47
CA THR A 142 4.56 10.78 4.71
C THR A 142 4.86 12.26 4.49
N ASN A 143 4.78 12.74 3.24
CA ASN A 143 5.16 14.10 2.85
C ASN A 143 6.56 14.48 3.33
N THR A 144 7.48 13.52 3.34
CA THR A 144 8.87 13.74 3.74
C THR A 144 9.63 14.42 2.61
N ALA A 145 10.30 15.54 2.88
CA ALA A 145 10.97 16.35 1.87
C ALA A 145 12.38 15.83 1.51
N ILE A 146 12.50 14.51 1.27
CA ILE A 146 13.74 13.89 0.81
C ILE A 146 13.93 14.09 -0.68
N GLU A 147 15.17 14.27 -1.12
CA GLU A 147 15.53 14.27 -2.53
C GLU A 147 15.84 12.82 -2.98
N ILE A 148 15.22 12.40 -4.07
CA ILE A 148 15.40 11.07 -4.63
C ILE A 148 15.95 11.23 -6.04
N SER A 149 17.17 10.78 -6.26
CA SER A 149 17.83 10.82 -7.56
C SER A 149 17.17 9.87 -8.56
N GLU A 150 16.96 10.35 -9.79
CA GLU A 150 16.44 9.50 -10.88
C GLU A 150 17.45 8.46 -11.38
N LYS A 151 18.72 8.64 -11.04
CA LYS A 151 19.83 7.78 -11.51
C LYS A 151 20.12 6.59 -10.60
N GLU A 152 19.58 6.60 -9.40
CA GLU A 152 19.83 5.57 -8.40
C GLU A 152 18.68 4.56 -8.35
N GLU A 153 18.99 3.28 -8.48
CA GLU A 153 18.02 2.19 -8.35
C GLU A 153 17.65 1.93 -6.88
N LYS A 154 18.59 2.22 -5.96
CA LYS A 154 18.40 2.05 -4.52
C LYS A 154 18.71 3.33 -3.78
N ILE A 155 17.90 3.62 -2.79
CA ILE A 155 17.99 4.82 -1.97
C ILE A 155 18.29 4.43 -0.53
N ASP A 156 19.35 5.02 0.02
CA ASP A 156 19.65 4.94 1.44
C ASP A 156 18.79 5.97 2.18
N MET A 157 17.73 5.49 2.82
CA MET A 157 16.78 6.35 3.52
C MET A 157 17.41 7.04 4.73
N CYS A 158 18.39 6.42 5.38
CA CYS A 158 19.09 7.04 6.50
C CYS A 158 19.82 8.28 6.03
N LYS A 159 20.63 8.13 4.98
CA LYS A 159 21.37 9.23 4.37
C LYS A 159 20.46 10.32 3.84
N ALA A 160 19.40 9.95 3.11
CA ALA A 160 18.45 10.92 2.54
C ALA A 160 17.75 11.76 3.60
N ILE A 161 17.49 11.20 4.77
CA ILE A 161 16.88 11.94 5.90
C ILE A 161 17.92 12.80 6.61
N ASP A 162 19.13 12.31 6.82
CA ASP A 162 20.22 13.10 7.42
C ASP A 162 20.57 14.32 6.54
N ASP A 163 20.66 14.15 5.24
CA ASP A 163 20.87 15.24 4.28
C ASP A 163 19.74 16.27 4.35
N MET A 164 18.47 15.83 4.38
CA MET A 164 17.31 16.71 4.53
C MET A 164 17.34 17.49 5.85
N LEU A 165 17.72 16.86 6.96
CA LEU A 165 17.80 17.52 8.26
C LEU A 165 18.91 18.57 8.27
N SER A 166 20.08 18.23 7.74
CA SER A 166 21.24 19.15 7.63
C SER A 166 20.91 20.38 6.78
N GLU A 167 20.20 20.20 5.67
CA GLU A 167 19.72 21.32 4.85
C GLU A 167 18.73 22.23 5.58
N ARG A 168 17.84 21.64 6.38
CA ARG A 168 16.85 22.41 7.16
C ARG A 168 17.54 23.21 8.26
N GLU A 169 18.54 22.65 8.93
CA GLU A 169 19.35 23.34 9.92
C GLU A 169 20.09 24.52 9.30
N ALA A 170 20.79 24.29 8.19
CA ALA A 170 21.49 25.34 7.45
C ALA A 170 20.56 26.47 6.99
N LYS A 171 19.38 26.13 6.45
CA LYS A 171 18.35 27.12 6.07
C LYS A 171 17.79 27.87 7.29
N GLY A 172 17.67 27.18 8.43
CA GLY A 172 17.23 27.79 9.70
C GLY A 172 18.24 28.78 10.25
N GLU A 173 19.54 28.45 10.19
CA GLU A 173 20.63 29.36 10.60
C GLU A 173 20.68 30.64 9.73
N ILE A 174 20.60 30.47 8.39
CA ILE A 174 20.56 31.61 7.46
C ILE A 174 19.38 32.52 7.75
N ARG A 175 18.18 31.98 7.93
CA ARG A 175 17.00 32.77 8.31
C ARG A 175 17.17 33.48 9.67
N GLY A 176 17.80 32.80 10.62
CA GLY A 176 18.10 33.38 11.94
C GLY A 176 19.03 34.58 11.84
N ILE A 177 20.06 34.52 11.00
CA ILE A 177 21.01 35.61 10.74
C ILE A 177 20.30 36.77 10.03
N GLU A 178 19.54 36.51 8.96
CA GLU A 178 18.79 37.54 8.23
C GLU A 178 17.79 38.28 9.12
N ILE A 179 17.05 37.56 9.97
CA ILE A 179 16.11 38.18 10.93
C ILE A 179 16.88 38.98 11.97
N GLY A 180 18.05 38.53 12.43
CA GLY A 180 18.91 39.23 13.36
C GLY A 180 19.43 40.54 12.78
N GLU A 181 19.93 40.51 11.54
CA GLU A 181 20.40 41.69 10.82
C GLU A 181 19.27 42.70 10.58
N PHE A 182 18.10 42.22 10.13
CA PHE A 182 16.92 43.11 9.96
C PHE A 182 16.48 43.77 11.26
N ARG A 183 16.51 43.07 12.39
CA ARG A 183 16.18 43.63 13.70
C ARG A 183 17.20 44.66 14.16
N MET A 184 18.46 44.53 13.78
CA MET A 184 19.47 45.57 14.10
C MET A 184 19.29 46.82 13.25
N LEU A 185 18.92 46.68 11.98
CA LEU A 185 18.64 47.83 11.08
C LEU A 185 17.41 48.65 11.50
N VAL A 186 16.38 47.99 12.05
CA VAL A 186 15.14 48.66 12.49
C VAL A 186 15.29 49.34 13.83
N LYS A 187 16.36 49.12 14.59
CA LYS A 187 16.65 49.76 15.89
C LYS A 187 17.57 50.96 15.78
N GLN A 188 18.06 51.34 14.60
CA GLN A 188 18.75 52.58 14.29
C GLN A 188 17.75 53.65 13.80
#